data_1ebcee309420acc900832daa9f8db5f9
#
_entry.id   1ebcee309420acc900832daa9f8db5f9
#
_cell.length_a   1.000
_cell.length_b   1.000
_cell.length_c   1.000
_cell.angle_alpha   90.00
_cell.angle_beta   90.00
_cell.angle_gamma   90.00
#
_symmetry.space_group_name_H-M   'P 1'
#
loop_
_entity.id
_entity.type
_entity.pdbx_description
1 polymer ?
#
loop_
_entity_poly.entity_id
_entity_poly.type
_entity_poly.pdbx_seq_one_letter_code
_entity_poly.pdbx_strand_id
1 'polypeptide(L)'
;MSLLIKNGRIVTAVDDYYADIFVEKEIVTLIGKNLSVNAETMVDASNRLVIPGGIDPHTHFELPFGKEGIVSSDDFETGTRAAAFGGTTTIIDFPTQEKGHSTFAALETWHKKAEGKCAIDYGFHMIITDMEEARLPELRKLADDEGITSYKLFMAYPDVLYVDDGTLFRVMRKAGEQGTVICMHAENGIVIAEILNS
;
A
#
# COMPACT_ATOMS: atom_id res chain seq x y z
N MET A 1 25.54 4.37 -5.44
CA MET A 1 25.55 3.40 -4.32
C MET A 1 25.52 1.99 -4.89
N SER A 2 26.43 1.12 -4.43
CA SER A 2 26.48 -0.28 -4.83
C SER A 2 26.63 -1.17 -3.60
N LEU A 3 26.01 -2.36 -3.62
CA LEU A 3 26.00 -3.32 -2.52
C LEU A 3 26.27 -4.72 -3.07
N LEU A 4 27.18 -5.45 -2.42
CA LEU A 4 27.42 -6.87 -2.68
C LEU A 4 27.03 -7.69 -1.45
N ILE A 5 26.04 -8.56 -1.59
CA ILE A 5 25.62 -9.53 -0.57
C ILE A 5 26.25 -10.86 -0.93
N LYS A 6 27.05 -11.43 -0.01
CA LYS A 6 27.81 -12.66 -0.27
C LYS A 6 27.31 -13.83 0.56
N ASN A 7 27.45 -15.03 0.02
CA ASN A 7 27.27 -16.31 0.70
C ASN A 7 25.83 -16.57 1.22
N GLY A 8 24.85 -15.83 0.76
CA GLY A 8 23.47 -15.94 1.23
C GLY A 8 22.76 -17.16 0.66
N ARG A 9 21.84 -17.74 1.44
CA ARG A 9 20.81 -18.65 0.93
C ARG A 9 19.65 -17.80 0.44
N ILE A 10 19.52 -17.68 -0.88
CA ILE A 10 18.46 -16.91 -1.52
C ILE A 10 17.20 -17.75 -1.57
N VAL A 11 16.12 -17.25 -1.00
CA VAL A 11 14.82 -17.92 -1.02
C VAL A 11 13.78 -16.95 -1.59
N THR A 12 13.13 -17.36 -2.66
CA THR A 12 12.04 -16.64 -3.33
C THR A 12 10.78 -17.50 -3.35
N ALA A 13 9.71 -17.04 -3.99
CA ALA A 13 8.49 -17.83 -4.15
C ALA A 13 8.69 -19.12 -4.97
N VAL A 14 9.75 -19.19 -5.78
CA VAL A 14 9.99 -20.27 -6.74
C VAL A 14 11.39 -20.90 -6.64
N ASP A 15 12.33 -20.25 -5.97
CA ASP A 15 13.72 -20.67 -5.91
C ASP A 15 14.27 -20.74 -4.50
N ASP A 16 15.24 -21.68 -4.27
CA ASP A 16 15.99 -21.85 -3.03
C ASP A 16 17.42 -22.33 -3.37
N TYR A 17 18.39 -21.41 -3.28
CA TYR A 17 19.78 -21.69 -3.65
C TYR A 17 20.77 -20.75 -2.96
N TYR A 18 22.07 -21.11 -2.97
CA TYR A 18 23.15 -20.27 -2.46
C TYR A 18 23.80 -19.48 -3.58
N ALA A 19 23.86 -18.15 -3.45
CA ALA A 19 24.55 -17.26 -4.36
C ALA A 19 24.91 -15.92 -3.70
N ASP A 20 25.70 -15.12 -4.42
CA ASP A 20 25.95 -13.72 -4.13
C ASP A 20 25.00 -12.86 -4.96
N ILE A 21 24.64 -11.67 -4.45
CA ILE A 21 23.79 -10.68 -5.12
C ILE A 21 24.54 -9.36 -5.21
N PHE A 22 24.65 -8.80 -6.40
CA PHE A 22 25.16 -7.45 -6.61
C PHE A 22 24.04 -6.51 -6.97
N VAL A 23 23.91 -5.42 -6.21
CA VAL A 23 22.94 -4.35 -6.40
C VAL A 23 23.66 -3.08 -6.79
N GLU A 24 23.22 -2.44 -7.85
CA GLU A 24 23.73 -1.15 -8.30
C GLU A 24 22.55 -0.24 -8.64
N LYS A 25 22.59 1.00 -8.13
CA LYS A 25 21.51 1.97 -8.34
C LYS A 25 20.13 1.39 -8.01
N GLU A 26 20.01 0.72 -6.84
CA GLU A 26 18.77 0.13 -6.32
C GLU A 26 18.21 -1.06 -7.12
N ILE A 27 18.97 -1.56 -8.12
CA ILE A 27 18.56 -2.68 -8.96
C ILE A 27 19.51 -3.86 -8.73
N VAL A 28 18.96 -5.07 -8.59
CA VAL A 28 19.72 -6.31 -8.61
C VAL A 28 20.23 -6.52 -10.04
N THR A 29 21.55 -6.33 -10.26
CA THR A 29 22.19 -6.40 -11.59
C THR A 29 22.85 -7.72 -11.86
N LEU A 30 23.32 -8.42 -10.82
CA LEU A 30 23.94 -9.75 -10.95
C LEU A 30 23.53 -10.66 -9.80
N ILE A 31 23.29 -11.91 -10.11
CA ILE A 31 23.16 -13.02 -9.15
C ILE A 31 24.10 -14.13 -9.63
N GLY A 32 24.98 -14.61 -8.77
CA GLY A 32 25.92 -15.66 -9.16
C GLY A 32 26.76 -16.16 -8.00
N LYS A 33 27.60 -17.17 -8.25
CA LYS A 33 28.50 -17.71 -7.23
C LYS A 33 29.86 -17.04 -7.32
N ASN A 34 30.45 -16.73 -6.16
CA ASN A 34 31.78 -16.17 -6.02
C ASN A 34 31.98 -14.89 -6.85
N LEU A 35 31.00 -13.98 -6.80
CA LEU A 35 31.10 -12.72 -7.52
C LEU A 35 32.34 -11.93 -7.05
N SER A 36 33.14 -11.49 -8.03
CA SER A 36 34.31 -10.65 -7.82
C SER A 36 34.05 -9.29 -8.46
N VAL A 37 33.27 -8.48 -7.81
CA VAL A 37 32.91 -7.12 -8.22
C VAL A 37 33.25 -6.13 -7.12
N ASN A 38 33.64 -4.91 -7.50
CA ASN A 38 33.86 -3.85 -6.53
C ASN A 38 32.49 -3.27 -6.13
N ALA A 39 32.24 -3.20 -4.83
CA ALA A 39 31.04 -2.58 -4.25
C ALA A 39 31.43 -1.60 -3.15
N GLU A 40 30.65 -0.53 -3.00
CA GLU A 40 30.84 0.45 -1.91
C GLU A 40 30.55 -0.18 -0.55
N THR A 41 29.59 -1.11 -0.51
CA THR A 41 29.21 -1.84 0.72
C THR A 41 29.20 -3.34 0.41
N MET A 42 29.72 -4.13 1.36
CA MET A 42 29.65 -5.59 1.30
C MET A 42 29.02 -6.14 2.58
N VAL A 43 28.07 -7.06 2.40
CA VAL A 43 27.39 -7.78 3.48
C VAL A 43 27.68 -9.27 3.36
N ASP A 44 28.26 -9.87 4.41
CA ASP A 44 28.36 -11.33 4.50
C ASP A 44 27.07 -11.91 5.07
N ALA A 45 26.35 -12.64 4.24
CA ALA A 45 25.09 -13.33 4.57
C ALA A 45 25.31 -14.83 4.85
N SER A 46 26.52 -15.24 5.24
CA SER A 46 26.81 -16.63 5.62
C SER A 46 25.85 -17.10 6.71
N ASN A 47 25.22 -18.26 6.52
CA ASN A 47 24.21 -18.85 7.41
C ASN A 47 22.93 -17.98 7.60
N ARG A 48 22.66 -17.10 6.65
CA ARG A 48 21.44 -16.26 6.65
C ARG A 48 20.60 -16.54 5.41
N LEU A 49 19.30 -16.30 5.56
CA LEU A 49 18.37 -16.25 4.43
C LEU A 49 18.42 -14.83 3.82
N VAL A 50 18.42 -14.78 2.51
CA VAL A 50 18.23 -13.56 1.74
C VAL A 50 16.91 -13.72 1.01
N ILE A 51 15.94 -12.92 1.37
CA ILE A 51 14.56 -12.98 0.87
C ILE A 51 14.16 -11.61 0.32
N PRO A 52 13.16 -11.52 -0.58
CA PRO A 52 12.54 -10.25 -0.90
C PRO A 52 12.02 -9.56 0.35
N GLY A 53 12.06 -8.24 0.38
CA GLY A 53 11.49 -7.47 1.48
C GLY A 53 9.98 -7.69 1.62
N GLY A 54 9.47 -7.62 2.83
CA GLY A 54 8.03 -7.73 3.09
C GLY A 54 7.26 -6.57 2.47
N ILE A 55 6.05 -6.84 2.00
CA ILE A 55 5.08 -5.82 1.59
C ILE A 55 3.92 -5.88 2.59
N ASP A 56 3.65 -4.78 3.30
CA ASP A 56 2.47 -4.64 4.12
C ASP A 56 1.39 -3.89 3.32
N PRO A 57 0.36 -4.59 2.82
CA PRO A 57 -0.65 -3.99 1.95
C PRO A 57 -1.80 -3.35 2.73
N HIS A 58 -1.69 -3.15 4.04
CA HIS A 58 -2.81 -2.63 4.83
C HIS A 58 -2.34 -1.83 6.04
N THR A 59 -1.97 -0.57 5.80
CA THR A 59 -1.59 0.38 6.86
C THR A 59 -2.53 1.58 6.88
N HIS A 60 -2.60 2.25 8.03
CA HIS A 60 -3.39 3.45 8.24
C HIS A 60 -2.59 4.46 9.06
N PHE A 61 -1.65 5.15 8.44
CA PHE A 61 -0.86 6.19 9.09
C PHE A 61 -1.58 7.53 9.05
N GLU A 62 -1.52 8.27 10.15
CA GLU A 62 -2.17 9.58 10.30
C GLU A 62 -3.66 9.56 9.89
N LEU A 63 -4.35 8.40 10.08
CA LEU A 63 -5.75 8.26 9.77
C LEU A 63 -6.59 9.01 10.81
N PRO A 64 -7.45 9.98 10.42
CA PRO A 64 -8.32 10.65 11.36
C PRO A 64 -9.47 9.74 11.81
N PHE A 65 -9.75 9.74 13.11
CA PHE A 65 -10.85 9.00 13.72
C PHE A 65 -11.91 9.95 14.29
N GLY A 66 -13.06 10.01 13.66
CA GLY A 66 -14.35 10.53 14.11
C GLY A 66 -14.41 11.82 14.94
N LYS A 67 -13.44 12.10 15.79
CA LYS A 67 -13.35 13.31 16.61
C LYS A 67 -12.17 14.15 16.17
N GLU A 68 -12.35 15.45 16.16
CA GLU A 68 -11.34 16.42 15.79
C GLU A 68 -10.04 16.21 16.59
N GLY A 69 -8.91 16.10 15.85
CA GLY A 69 -7.58 15.93 16.43
C GLY A 69 -7.19 14.51 16.85
N ILE A 70 -8.05 13.51 16.72
CA ILE A 70 -7.68 12.11 16.96
C ILE A 70 -7.26 11.49 15.64
N VAL A 71 -6.02 11.01 15.59
CA VAL A 71 -5.44 10.28 14.46
C VAL A 71 -4.78 9.00 14.95
N SER A 72 -4.48 8.06 14.05
CA SER A 72 -3.67 6.89 14.37
C SER A 72 -2.30 7.32 14.92
N SER A 73 -1.74 6.53 15.83
CA SER A 73 -0.54 6.88 16.61
C SER A 73 0.72 7.03 15.77
N ASP A 74 0.82 6.26 14.69
CA ASP A 74 1.97 6.34 13.79
C ASP A 74 1.70 7.31 12.64
N ASP A 75 2.71 8.11 12.35
CA ASP A 75 2.83 8.87 11.12
C ASP A 75 3.66 8.09 10.06
N PHE A 76 3.81 8.66 8.87
CA PHE A 76 4.56 8.02 7.80
C PHE A 76 6.06 7.86 8.13
N GLU A 77 6.65 8.71 8.96
CA GLU A 77 8.04 8.56 9.40
C GLU A 77 8.18 7.42 10.40
N THR A 78 7.43 7.45 11.50
CA THR A 78 7.56 6.47 12.59
C THR A 78 7.14 5.07 12.16
N GLY A 79 6.00 4.96 11.47
CA GLY A 79 5.46 3.69 11.01
C GLY A 79 6.35 3.02 9.97
N THR A 80 6.85 3.75 8.97
CA THR A 80 7.72 3.18 7.94
C THR A 80 9.10 2.81 8.48
N ARG A 81 9.61 3.54 9.48
CA ARG A 81 10.85 3.14 10.19
C ARG A 81 10.64 1.85 10.97
N ALA A 82 9.52 1.71 11.69
CA ALA A 82 9.20 0.47 12.39
C ALA A 82 9.07 -0.71 11.42
N ALA A 83 8.41 -0.51 10.29
CA ALA A 83 8.29 -1.49 9.21
C ALA A 83 9.65 -1.94 8.68
N ALA A 84 10.57 -1.01 8.41
CA ALA A 84 11.94 -1.29 7.96
C ALA A 84 12.70 -2.18 8.97
N PHE A 85 12.59 -1.90 10.26
CA PHE A 85 13.19 -2.74 11.32
C PHE A 85 12.61 -4.14 11.37
N GLY A 86 11.35 -4.33 10.95
CA GLY A 86 10.69 -5.63 10.82
C GLY A 86 11.01 -6.37 9.52
N GLY A 87 11.73 -5.74 8.59
CA GLY A 87 12.04 -6.31 7.26
C GLY A 87 10.97 -6.05 6.20
N THR A 88 9.98 -5.20 6.48
CA THR A 88 9.04 -4.68 5.49
C THR A 88 9.73 -3.57 4.71
N THR A 89 9.67 -3.63 3.38
CA THR A 89 10.33 -2.66 2.49
C THR A 89 9.34 -1.84 1.67
N THR A 90 8.06 -2.18 1.74
CA THR A 90 6.98 -1.46 1.05
C THR A 90 5.72 -1.50 1.90
N ILE A 91 5.04 -0.38 2.01
CA ILE A 91 3.69 -0.31 2.63
C ILE A 91 2.67 0.17 1.60
N ILE A 92 1.40 -0.19 1.81
CA ILE A 92 0.29 0.36 1.04
C ILE A 92 -0.73 0.93 2.03
N ASP A 93 -0.89 2.25 2.00
CA ASP A 93 -1.79 2.98 2.87
C ASP A 93 -3.10 3.37 2.14
N PHE A 94 -4.04 4.00 2.83
CA PHE A 94 -5.39 4.23 2.37
C PHE A 94 -5.80 5.71 2.37
N PRO A 95 -5.51 6.49 1.29
CA PRO A 95 -6.13 7.77 1.08
C PRO A 95 -7.65 7.66 1.17
N THR A 96 -8.25 8.43 2.06
CA THR A 96 -9.69 8.38 2.33
C THR A 96 -10.39 9.57 1.66
N GLN A 97 -11.25 9.27 0.69
CA GLN A 97 -12.07 10.28 0.04
C GLN A 97 -13.04 10.89 1.06
N GLU A 98 -13.11 12.20 1.11
CA GLU A 98 -14.20 12.91 1.78
C GLU A 98 -15.43 12.90 0.88
N LYS A 99 -16.61 12.60 1.44
CA LYS A 99 -17.86 12.57 0.68
C LYS A 99 -18.10 13.89 -0.06
N GLY A 100 -18.49 13.80 -1.34
CA GLY A 100 -18.70 14.97 -2.20
C GLY A 100 -17.42 15.52 -2.86
N HIS A 101 -16.23 15.07 -2.45
CA HIS A 101 -14.97 15.53 -3.01
C HIS A 101 -14.36 14.55 -4.01
N SER A 102 -13.44 15.05 -4.83
CA SER A 102 -12.67 14.21 -5.76
C SER A 102 -11.75 13.25 -5.03
N THR A 103 -11.55 12.05 -5.59
CA THR A 103 -10.55 11.09 -5.12
C THR A 103 -9.13 11.65 -5.19
N PHE A 104 -8.84 12.53 -6.15
CA PHE A 104 -7.54 13.21 -6.27
C PHE A 104 -7.24 14.16 -5.11
N ALA A 105 -8.25 14.78 -4.50
CA ALA A 105 -8.03 15.62 -3.32
C ALA A 105 -7.56 14.80 -2.11
N ALA A 106 -8.10 13.59 -1.93
CA ALA A 106 -7.63 12.66 -0.92
C ALA A 106 -6.20 12.19 -1.23
N LEU A 107 -5.92 11.83 -2.47
CA LEU A 107 -4.60 11.39 -2.89
C LEU A 107 -3.53 12.46 -2.64
N GLU A 108 -3.80 13.70 -3.03
CA GLU A 108 -2.89 14.83 -2.78
C GLU A 108 -2.60 15.01 -1.27
N THR A 109 -3.63 14.84 -0.44
CA THR A 109 -3.48 14.92 1.02
C THR A 109 -2.53 13.84 1.54
N TRP A 110 -2.68 12.59 1.07
CA TRP A 110 -1.81 11.48 1.50
C TRP A 110 -0.39 11.61 0.96
N HIS A 111 -0.21 12.09 -0.27
CA HIS A 111 1.12 12.40 -0.78
C HIS A 111 1.83 13.43 0.10
N LYS A 112 1.16 14.51 0.50
CA LYS A 112 1.74 15.52 1.42
C LYS A 112 2.12 14.95 2.79
N LYS A 113 1.41 13.92 3.27
CA LYS A 113 1.75 13.23 4.51
C LYS A 113 2.97 12.32 4.35
N ALA A 114 3.11 11.63 3.21
CA ALA A 114 4.12 10.59 2.97
C ALA A 114 5.43 11.15 2.38
N GLU A 115 5.36 12.15 1.49
CA GLU A 115 6.49 12.65 0.72
C GLU A 115 7.62 13.18 1.62
N GLY A 116 8.82 12.65 1.41
CA GLY A 116 10.03 13.02 2.15
C GLY A 116 10.10 12.47 3.59
N LYS A 117 9.10 11.70 4.07
CA LYS A 117 9.08 11.14 5.41
C LYS A 117 9.28 9.62 5.44
N CYS A 118 8.82 8.91 4.42
CA CYS A 118 8.90 7.46 4.37
C CYS A 118 10.34 6.96 4.33
N ALA A 119 10.66 5.99 5.20
CA ALA A 119 11.96 5.30 5.23
C ALA A 119 12.05 4.12 4.25
N ILE A 120 10.90 3.70 3.70
CA ILE A 120 10.73 2.61 2.72
C ILE A 120 9.75 3.05 1.63
N ASP A 121 9.58 2.24 0.61
CA ASP A 121 8.64 2.51 -0.46
C ASP A 121 7.19 2.51 0.05
N TYR A 122 6.35 3.30 -0.61
CA TYR A 122 4.93 3.36 -0.29
C TYR A 122 4.06 3.40 -1.54
N GLY A 123 2.84 2.91 -1.40
CA GLY A 123 1.77 2.99 -2.39
C GLY A 123 0.43 3.22 -1.71
N PHE A 124 -0.64 3.28 -2.50
CA PHE A 124 -1.98 3.57 -1.98
C PHE A 124 -3.07 2.67 -2.55
N HIS A 125 -4.04 2.33 -1.68
CA HIS A 125 -5.36 1.85 -2.05
C HIS A 125 -6.37 2.97 -1.84
N MET A 126 -7.07 3.44 -2.87
CA MET A 126 -8.01 4.55 -2.73
C MET A 126 -9.30 4.12 -2.01
N ILE A 127 -9.59 4.68 -0.84
CA ILE A 127 -10.92 4.54 -0.21
C ILE A 127 -11.91 5.46 -0.94
N ILE A 128 -12.99 4.85 -1.41
CA ILE A 128 -14.11 5.52 -2.07
C ILE A 128 -15.31 5.52 -1.12
N THR A 129 -15.80 6.70 -0.78
CA THR A 129 -16.95 6.89 0.12
C THR A 129 -18.20 7.31 -0.61
N ASP A 130 -18.06 7.85 -1.80
CA ASP A 130 -19.13 8.09 -2.77
C ASP A 130 -18.56 8.12 -4.20
N MET A 131 -19.40 7.83 -5.20
CA MET A 131 -19.01 7.90 -6.61
C MET A 131 -20.23 8.15 -7.50
N GLU A 132 -20.41 9.40 -7.87
CA GLU A 132 -21.39 9.77 -8.87
C GLU A 132 -20.95 9.32 -10.28
N GLU A 133 -21.89 9.12 -11.17
CA GLU A 133 -21.63 8.69 -12.56
C GLU A 133 -20.64 9.64 -13.27
N ALA A 134 -20.76 10.94 -13.03
CA ALA A 134 -19.90 11.95 -13.63
C ALA A 134 -18.43 11.86 -13.20
N ARG A 135 -18.15 11.26 -12.03
CA ARG A 135 -16.80 11.11 -11.47
C ARG A 135 -16.16 9.73 -11.76
N LEU A 136 -16.91 8.77 -12.29
CA LEU A 136 -16.34 7.46 -12.67
C LEU A 136 -15.06 7.53 -13.53
N PRO A 137 -14.87 8.54 -14.42
CA PRO A 137 -13.61 8.68 -15.15
C PRO A 137 -12.38 8.93 -14.25
N GLU A 138 -12.55 9.41 -13.01
CA GLU A 138 -11.43 9.58 -12.06
C GLU A 138 -10.73 8.25 -11.78
N LEU A 139 -11.49 7.15 -11.70
CA LEU A 139 -10.93 5.80 -11.45
C LEU A 139 -9.93 5.39 -12.52
N ARG A 140 -10.21 5.73 -13.78
CA ARG A 140 -9.28 5.45 -14.87
C ARG A 140 -7.99 6.26 -14.73
N LYS A 141 -8.12 7.53 -14.40
CA LYS A 141 -6.95 8.40 -14.21
C LYS A 141 -6.12 7.99 -13.00
N LEU A 142 -6.76 7.57 -11.90
CA LEU A 142 -6.03 7.01 -10.74
C LEU A 142 -5.15 5.82 -11.14
N ALA A 143 -5.66 4.94 -12.01
CA ALA A 143 -4.90 3.78 -12.46
C ALA A 143 -3.80 4.14 -13.46
N ASP A 144 -4.11 4.96 -14.47
CA ASP A 144 -3.21 5.23 -15.59
C ASP A 144 -2.15 6.28 -15.25
N ASP A 145 -2.51 7.33 -14.49
CA ASP A 145 -1.65 8.48 -14.24
C ASP A 145 -0.92 8.35 -12.89
N GLU A 146 -1.57 7.73 -11.87
CA GLU A 146 -1.05 7.66 -10.49
C GLU A 146 -0.65 6.23 -10.06
N GLY A 147 -0.90 5.22 -10.91
CA GLY A 147 -0.57 3.83 -10.61
C GLY A 147 -1.44 3.19 -9.51
N ILE A 148 -2.55 3.81 -9.13
CA ILE A 148 -3.48 3.29 -8.12
C ILE A 148 -4.46 2.33 -8.78
N THR A 149 -4.19 1.04 -8.64
CA THR A 149 -4.93 -0.03 -9.30
C THR A 149 -5.87 -0.80 -8.37
N SER A 150 -6.15 -0.25 -7.19
CA SER A 150 -7.02 -0.88 -6.20
C SER A 150 -7.86 0.15 -5.45
N TYR A 151 -9.15 -0.20 -5.26
CA TYR A 151 -10.12 0.67 -4.61
C TYR A 151 -10.72 -0.05 -3.40
N LYS A 152 -10.79 0.63 -2.26
CA LYS A 152 -11.37 0.14 -1.02
C LYS A 152 -12.77 0.71 -0.84
N LEU A 153 -13.74 -0.16 -0.60
CA LEU A 153 -15.14 0.17 -0.36
C LEU A 153 -15.62 -0.44 0.97
N PHE A 154 -16.63 0.17 1.56
CA PHE A 154 -17.18 -0.26 2.83
C PHE A 154 -18.70 -0.47 2.75
N MET A 155 -19.16 -1.64 3.16
CA MET A 155 -20.57 -1.93 3.43
C MET A 155 -20.91 -1.69 4.92
N ALA A 156 -19.96 -1.17 5.70
CA ALA A 156 -20.07 -0.85 7.11
C ALA A 156 -19.82 0.63 7.37
N TYR A 157 -19.95 1.05 8.62
CA TYR A 157 -19.75 2.44 9.08
C TYR A 157 -20.68 3.44 8.41
N PRO A 158 -22.01 3.31 8.62
CA PRO A 158 -23.01 4.29 8.15
C PRO A 158 -22.56 5.72 8.48
N ASP A 159 -22.88 6.66 7.60
CA ASP A 159 -22.55 8.09 7.69
C ASP A 159 -21.05 8.46 7.55
N VAL A 160 -20.13 7.50 7.65
CA VAL A 160 -18.69 7.77 7.55
C VAL A 160 -18.10 7.20 6.25
N LEU A 161 -18.04 5.88 6.14
CA LEU A 161 -17.37 5.18 5.02
C LEU A 161 -18.34 4.38 4.13
N TYR A 162 -19.52 4.08 4.63
CA TYR A 162 -20.52 3.28 3.94
C TYR A 162 -20.86 3.85 2.56
N VAL A 163 -20.87 2.97 1.56
CA VAL A 163 -21.35 3.22 0.20
C VAL A 163 -22.64 2.44 -0.07
N ASP A 164 -23.61 3.05 -0.75
CA ASP A 164 -24.83 2.38 -1.18
C ASP A 164 -24.56 1.35 -2.29
N ASP A 165 -25.51 0.41 -2.47
CA ASP A 165 -25.38 -0.67 -3.46
C ASP A 165 -25.21 -0.16 -4.89
N GLY A 166 -25.79 1.00 -5.21
CA GLY A 166 -25.67 1.62 -6.53
C GLY A 166 -24.24 2.11 -6.79
N THR A 167 -23.67 2.80 -5.81
CA THR A 167 -22.26 3.24 -5.83
C THR A 167 -21.32 2.04 -5.88
N LEU A 168 -21.57 1.03 -5.04
CA LEU A 168 -20.80 -0.21 -5.02
C LEU A 168 -20.79 -0.86 -6.41
N PHE A 169 -21.96 -1.05 -7.00
CA PHE A 169 -22.09 -1.70 -8.33
C PHE A 169 -21.38 -0.90 -9.42
N ARG A 170 -21.53 0.44 -9.44
CA ARG A 170 -20.86 1.29 -10.44
C ARG A 170 -19.35 1.18 -10.37
N VAL A 171 -18.79 1.27 -9.15
CA VAL A 171 -17.34 1.17 -8.96
C VAL A 171 -16.82 -0.22 -9.30
N MET A 172 -17.49 -1.29 -8.86
CA MET A 172 -17.11 -2.67 -9.20
C MET A 172 -17.12 -2.92 -10.70
N ARG A 173 -18.18 -2.49 -11.39
CA ARG A 173 -18.27 -2.60 -12.86
C ARG A 173 -17.11 -1.89 -13.53
N LYS A 174 -16.83 -0.64 -13.09
CA LYS A 174 -15.73 0.16 -13.66
C LYS A 174 -14.37 -0.45 -13.38
N ALA A 175 -14.14 -0.96 -12.19
CA ALA A 175 -12.92 -1.68 -11.83
C ALA A 175 -12.71 -2.93 -12.71
N GLY A 176 -13.78 -3.71 -12.94
CA GLY A 176 -13.75 -4.87 -13.85
C GLY A 176 -13.39 -4.50 -15.30
N GLU A 177 -13.94 -3.39 -15.83
CA GLU A 177 -13.58 -2.86 -17.15
C GLU A 177 -12.11 -2.45 -17.27
N GLN A 178 -11.51 -2.03 -16.16
CA GLN A 178 -10.13 -1.51 -16.09
C GLN A 178 -9.09 -2.57 -15.70
N GLY A 179 -9.53 -3.73 -15.19
CA GLY A 179 -8.64 -4.73 -14.63
C GLY A 179 -8.04 -4.32 -13.26
N THR A 180 -8.72 -3.42 -12.53
CA THR A 180 -8.31 -2.99 -11.20
C THR A 180 -8.98 -3.84 -10.12
N VAL A 181 -8.46 -3.80 -8.88
CA VAL A 181 -8.89 -4.66 -7.77
C VAL A 181 -9.85 -3.90 -6.84
N ILE A 182 -10.90 -4.58 -6.37
CA ILE A 182 -11.76 -4.09 -5.30
C ILE A 182 -11.40 -4.78 -3.99
N CYS A 183 -11.08 -3.97 -2.97
CA CYS A 183 -10.97 -4.38 -1.58
C CYS A 183 -12.28 -4.03 -0.86
N MET A 184 -12.92 -5.00 -0.21
CA MET A 184 -14.23 -4.80 0.41
C MET A 184 -14.21 -5.05 1.90
N HIS A 185 -14.72 -4.09 2.69
CA HIS A 185 -15.14 -4.33 4.06
C HIS A 185 -16.62 -4.75 4.03
N ALA A 186 -16.86 -6.05 4.04
CA ALA A 186 -18.16 -6.65 3.66
C ALA A 186 -19.03 -7.05 4.87
N GLU A 187 -19.20 -6.15 5.82
CA GLU A 187 -20.16 -6.32 6.92
C GLU A 187 -21.50 -5.65 6.58
N ASN A 188 -22.61 -6.18 7.10
CA ASN A 188 -23.89 -5.50 7.01
C ASN A 188 -23.98 -4.37 8.06
N GLY A 189 -23.45 -3.21 7.72
CA GLY A 189 -23.33 -2.07 8.62
C GLY A 189 -24.68 -1.53 9.10
N ILE A 190 -25.73 -1.64 8.28
CA ILE A 190 -27.09 -1.20 8.66
C ILE A 190 -27.66 -2.11 9.76
N VAL A 191 -27.54 -3.43 9.61
CA VAL A 191 -27.99 -4.39 10.63
C VAL A 191 -27.18 -4.24 11.91
N ILE A 192 -25.87 -4.05 11.81
CA ILE A 192 -25.00 -3.81 12.98
C ILE A 192 -25.43 -2.54 13.71
N ALA A 193 -25.69 -1.45 12.99
CA ALA A 193 -26.15 -0.21 13.59
C ALA A 193 -27.50 -0.37 14.34
N GLU A 194 -28.45 -1.12 13.77
CA GLU A 194 -29.72 -1.43 14.44
C GLU A 194 -29.52 -2.25 15.72
N ILE A 195 -28.64 -3.25 15.70
CA ILE A 195 -28.33 -4.06 16.88
C ILE A 195 -27.68 -3.21 18.00
N LEU A 196 -26.79 -2.27 17.63
CA LEU A 196 -26.14 -1.41 18.60
C LEU A 196 -27.07 -0.35 19.22
N ASN A 197 -28.16 -0.01 18.55
CA ASN A 197 -29.17 0.97 19.01
C ASN A 197 -30.35 0.32 19.73
N SER A 198 -30.44 -1.00 19.79
CA SER A 198 -31.50 -1.76 20.45
C SER A 198 -31.09 -2.16 21.88
#